data_645cbbe7dc92e4b5b82794534bbf1fd4
#
_entry.id   645cbbe7dc92e4b5b82794534bbf1fd4
#
_cell.length_a   1.000
_cell.length_b   1.000
_cell.length_c   1.000
_cell.angle_alpha   90.00
_cell.angle_beta   90.00
_cell.angle_gamma   90.00
#
_symmetry.space_group_name_H-M   'P 1'
#
loop_
_entity.id
_entity.type
_entity.pdbx_description
1 polymer ?
#
loop_
_entity_poly.entity_id
_entity_poly.type
_entity_poly.pdbx_seq_one_letter_code
_entity_poly.pdbx_strand_id
1 'polypeptide(L)'
;DEINCAKGGGGTKKYSTVGSKFKKICMQNKLTLLNASVRHLGTDVNYIVLENIYKELQDKVDFRFRAPVETVEALEDGTYRVIGRDGSTAECDKCIISVGRSGSKWMEKLCRDLEIPTSSNRVDLGVRVELPAVIFEDLTDQLYESKIVYRTKKFEDNVRTFCMNPQGFVVNENTNGIVTVNGHSFDGADKKTENTNFALLVSTH
;
A
#
# COMPACT_ATOMS: atom_id res chain seq x y z
N ASP A 1 -1.11 7.23 -12.27
CA ASP A 1 -1.79 6.46 -13.34
C ASP A 1 -1.01 6.54 -14.65
N GLU A 2 -0.63 7.72 -15.12
CA GLU A 2 0.12 7.94 -16.37
C GLU A 2 1.44 7.18 -16.40
N ILE A 3 2.27 7.29 -15.36
CA ILE A 3 3.55 6.59 -15.26
C ILE A 3 3.33 5.07 -15.34
N ASN A 4 2.39 4.53 -14.56
CA ASN A 4 2.12 3.10 -14.56
C ASN A 4 1.67 2.62 -15.95
N CYS A 5 0.79 3.35 -16.61
CA CYS A 5 0.33 3.02 -17.97
C CYS A 5 1.48 3.06 -18.98
N ALA A 6 2.34 4.09 -18.93
CA ALA A 6 3.48 4.24 -19.82
C ALA A 6 4.57 3.17 -19.61
N LYS A 7 4.64 2.58 -18.41
CA LYS A 7 5.66 1.60 -18.02
C LYS A 7 5.20 0.13 -18.04
N GLY A 8 4.09 -0.17 -18.67
CA GLY A 8 3.60 -1.53 -18.88
C GLY A 8 2.31 -1.89 -18.15
N GLY A 9 1.76 -0.97 -17.33
CA GLY A 9 0.45 -1.12 -16.70
C GLY A 9 -0.71 -0.63 -17.58
N GLY A 10 -0.45 -0.32 -18.85
CA GLY A 10 -1.47 0.06 -19.81
C GLY A 10 -2.41 -1.10 -20.13
N GLY A 11 -3.70 -0.80 -20.40
CA GLY A 11 -4.71 -1.81 -20.72
C GLY A 11 -5.43 -2.40 -19.51
N THR A 12 -4.97 -2.17 -18.27
CA THR A 12 -5.69 -2.61 -17.07
C THR A 12 -6.99 -1.82 -16.88
N LYS A 13 -8.04 -2.51 -16.46
CA LYS A 13 -9.38 -1.92 -16.27
C LYS A 13 -9.37 -0.87 -15.17
N LYS A 14 -10.02 0.26 -15.40
CA LYS A 14 -10.30 1.27 -14.38
C LYS A 14 -11.66 0.99 -13.75
N TYR A 15 -11.69 0.87 -12.44
CA TYR A 15 -12.89 0.66 -11.63
C TYR A 15 -13.29 1.97 -10.95
N SER A 16 -14.60 2.25 -10.88
CA SER A 16 -15.11 3.46 -10.24
C SER A 16 -16.39 3.20 -9.48
N THR A 17 -16.51 3.76 -8.28
CA THR A 17 -17.74 3.73 -7.50
C THR A 17 -18.74 4.81 -7.94
N VAL A 18 -18.34 5.73 -8.83
CA VAL A 18 -19.22 6.79 -9.34
C VAL A 18 -20.32 6.19 -10.18
N GLY A 19 -21.58 6.47 -9.82
CA GLY A 19 -22.75 5.93 -10.53
C GLY A 19 -23.05 4.45 -10.25
N SER A 20 -22.30 3.79 -9.35
CA SER A 20 -22.51 2.37 -9.04
C SER A 20 -23.85 2.11 -8.34
N LYS A 21 -24.55 1.06 -8.80
CA LYS A 21 -25.78 0.54 -8.15
C LYS A 21 -25.54 0.15 -6.68
N PHE A 22 -24.31 -0.26 -6.32
CA PHE A 22 -23.95 -0.66 -4.96
C PHE A 22 -24.01 0.47 -3.95
N LYS A 23 -23.91 1.73 -4.39
CA LYS A 23 -24.10 2.87 -3.49
C LYS A 23 -25.50 2.88 -2.87
N LYS A 24 -26.52 2.64 -3.68
CA LYS A 24 -27.92 2.55 -3.23
C LYS A 24 -28.12 1.34 -2.31
N ILE A 25 -27.57 0.17 -2.69
CA ILE A 25 -27.66 -1.06 -1.90
C ILE A 25 -27.00 -0.89 -0.52
N CYS A 26 -25.81 -0.28 -0.47
CA CYS A 26 -25.13 0.04 0.79
C CYS A 26 -26.00 0.94 1.67
N MET A 27 -26.53 2.05 1.13
CA MET A 27 -27.37 2.97 1.89
C MET A 27 -28.62 2.29 2.47
N GLN A 28 -29.28 1.42 1.69
CA GLN A 28 -30.45 0.65 2.15
C GLN A 28 -30.13 -0.30 3.31
N ASN A 29 -28.89 -0.74 3.44
CA ASN A 29 -28.39 -1.62 4.46
C ASN A 29 -27.57 -0.91 5.57
N LYS A 30 -27.68 0.42 5.70
CA LYS A 30 -26.94 1.23 6.68
C LYS A 30 -25.43 1.12 6.54
N LEU A 31 -24.96 0.91 5.31
CA LEU A 31 -23.57 0.90 4.93
C LEU A 31 -23.23 2.14 4.11
N THR A 32 -21.98 2.55 4.11
CA THR A 32 -21.49 3.65 3.27
C THR A 32 -20.46 3.12 2.30
N LEU A 33 -20.70 3.22 0.99
CA LEU A 33 -19.69 2.95 -0.03
C LEU A 33 -18.89 4.24 -0.27
N LEU A 34 -17.58 4.21 0.01
CA LEU A 34 -16.70 5.35 -0.22
C LEU A 34 -16.48 5.57 -1.71
N ASN A 35 -16.38 6.84 -2.09
CA ASN A 35 -16.05 7.18 -3.47
C ASN A 35 -14.59 6.84 -3.76
N ALA A 36 -14.37 6.06 -4.80
CA ALA A 36 -13.05 5.67 -5.25
C ALA A 36 -13.03 5.51 -6.77
N SER A 37 -11.86 5.72 -7.36
CA SER A 37 -11.57 5.38 -8.74
C SER A 37 -10.18 4.78 -8.76
N VAL A 38 -10.07 3.49 -9.05
CA VAL A 38 -8.84 2.71 -8.91
C VAL A 38 -8.55 1.93 -10.20
N ARG A 39 -7.27 1.70 -10.44
CA ARG A 39 -6.78 0.76 -11.43
C ARG A 39 -5.95 -0.28 -10.68
N HIS A 40 -6.27 -1.53 -10.85
CA HIS A 40 -5.53 -2.62 -10.24
C HIS A 40 -4.56 -3.23 -11.26
N LEU A 41 -3.31 -3.37 -10.87
CA LEU A 41 -2.26 -3.90 -11.75
C LEU A 41 -1.97 -5.39 -11.51
N GLY A 42 -2.26 -5.91 -10.32
CA GLY A 42 -1.77 -7.20 -9.90
C GLY A 42 -0.29 -7.17 -9.50
N THR A 43 0.14 -8.18 -8.77
CA THR A 43 1.54 -8.28 -8.29
C THR A 43 2.51 -8.53 -9.44
N ASP A 44 2.10 -9.29 -10.44
CA ASP A 44 2.87 -9.64 -11.63
C ASP A 44 3.10 -8.43 -12.55
N VAL A 45 2.05 -7.68 -12.87
CA VAL A 45 2.16 -6.48 -13.72
C VAL A 45 2.94 -5.36 -13.00
N ASN A 46 2.80 -5.23 -11.69
CA ASN A 46 3.56 -4.26 -10.91
C ASN A 46 5.08 -4.49 -11.00
N TYR A 47 5.50 -5.77 -11.03
CA TYR A 47 6.92 -6.10 -11.25
C TYR A 47 7.43 -5.58 -12.60
N ILE A 48 6.67 -5.77 -13.68
CA ILE A 48 7.02 -5.29 -15.02
C ILE A 48 7.15 -3.76 -15.04
N VAL A 49 6.22 -3.05 -14.40
CA VAL A 49 6.26 -1.59 -14.30
C VAL A 49 7.53 -1.10 -13.60
N LEU A 50 7.88 -1.72 -12.46
CA LEU A 50 9.08 -1.37 -11.70
C LEU A 50 10.36 -1.67 -12.49
N GLU A 51 10.43 -2.82 -13.17
CA GLU A 51 11.57 -3.18 -14.01
C GLU A 51 11.77 -2.17 -15.15
N ASN A 52 10.69 -1.76 -15.81
CA ASN A 52 10.75 -0.77 -16.88
C ASN A 52 11.16 0.62 -16.38
N ILE A 53 10.72 1.02 -15.20
CA ILE A 53 11.19 2.27 -14.55
C ILE A 53 12.69 2.19 -14.27
N TYR A 54 13.15 1.06 -13.70
CA TYR A 54 14.57 0.86 -13.42
C TYR A 54 15.42 0.94 -14.70
N LYS A 55 15.03 0.22 -15.76
CA LYS A 55 15.72 0.24 -17.06
C LYS A 55 15.86 1.63 -17.66
N GLU A 56 14.86 2.49 -17.46
CA GLU A 56 14.92 3.88 -17.96
C GLU A 56 15.86 4.77 -17.13
N LEU A 57 15.98 4.47 -15.83
CA LEU A 57 16.72 5.33 -14.91
C LEU A 57 18.15 4.87 -14.69
N GLN A 58 18.50 3.61 -14.97
CA GLN A 58 19.80 3.03 -14.63
C GLN A 58 21.02 3.80 -15.20
N ASP A 59 20.86 4.43 -16.35
CA ASP A 59 21.92 5.23 -16.98
C ASP A 59 21.88 6.73 -16.61
N LYS A 60 20.88 7.12 -15.79
CA LYS A 60 20.65 8.53 -15.38
C LYS A 60 20.84 8.75 -13.88
N VAL A 61 20.81 7.67 -13.09
CA VAL A 61 20.85 7.70 -11.63
C VAL A 61 21.88 6.71 -11.12
N ASP A 62 22.70 7.12 -10.16
CA ASP A 62 23.62 6.24 -9.46
C ASP A 62 22.85 5.39 -8.43
N PHE A 63 22.52 4.15 -8.82
CA PHE A 63 21.85 3.20 -7.95
C PHE A 63 22.83 2.44 -7.07
N ARG A 64 22.73 2.58 -5.76
CA ARG A 64 23.54 1.85 -4.79
C ARG A 64 22.70 0.81 -4.06
N PHE A 65 22.66 -0.41 -4.59
CA PHE A 65 21.97 -1.53 -3.97
C PHE A 65 22.81 -2.12 -2.83
N ARG A 66 22.13 -2.71 -1.83
CA ARG A 66 22.77 -3.32 -0.66
C ARG A 66 23.71 -2.37 0.09
N ALA A 67 23.45 -1.09 0.00
CA ALA A 67 24.19 -0.01 0.64
C ALA A 67 23.35 0.60 1.79
N PRO A 68 23.29 -0.06 2.97
CA PRO A 68 22.47 0.43 4.06
C PRO A 68 23.05 1.76 4.58
N VAL A 69 22.18 2.74 4.76
CA VAL A 69 22.52 4.03 5.35
C VAL A 69 22.53 3.90 6.87
N GLU A 70 23.57 4.39 7.51
CA GLU A 70 23.68 4.47 8.97
C GLU A 70 22.95 5.70 9.50
N THR A 71 23.26 6.87 8.94
CA THR A 71 22.63 8.13 9.36
C THR A 71 22.67 9.19 8.25
N VAL A 72 21.94 10.27 8.46
CA VAL A 72 21.98 11.50 7.65
C VAL A 72 22.23 12.67 8.58
N GLU A 73 23.17 13.53 8.24
CA GLU A 73 23.52 14.74 8.96
C GLU A 73 23.05 15.96 8.18
N ALA A 74 22.50 16.96 8.87
CA ALA A 74 22.31 18.30 8.30
C ALA A 74 23.58 19.12 8.52
N LEU A 75 24.10 19.74 7.48
CA LEU A 75 25.31 20.56 7.52
C LEU A 75 24.95 22.04 7.70
N GLU A 76 25.93 22.83 8.18
CA GLU A 76 25.74 24.26 8.48
C GLU A 76 25.37 25.10 7.24
N ASP A 77 25.77 24.65 6.05
CA ASP A 77 25.46 25.30 4.77
C ASP A 77 24.06 24.96 4.21
N GLY A 78 23.29 24.14 4.95
CA GLY A 78 21.95 23.71 4.56
C GLY A 78 21.93 22.50 3.63
N THR A 79 23.07 21.88 3.36
CA THR A 79 23.17 20.60 2.64
C THR A 79 23.08 19.41 3.59
N TYR A 80 23.06 18.19 3.05
CA TYR A 80 22.98 16.96 3.82
C TYR A 80 24.12 16.03 3.49
N ARG A 81 24.65 15.34 4.51
CA ARG A 81 25.61 14.26 4.34
C ARG A 81 24.95 12.94 4.69
N VAL A 82 24.90 12.02 3.74
CA VAL A 82 24.42 10.65 3.91
C VAL A 82 25.64 9.78 4.23
N ILE A 83 25.57 9.01 5.32
CA ILE A 83 26.64 8.14 5.79
C ILE A 83 26.20 6.70 5.70
N GLY A 84 26.90 5.89 4.91
CA GLY A 84 26.69 4.44 4.80
C GLY A 84 27.30 3.67 6.00
N ARG A 85 26.78 2.49 6.27
CA ARG A 85 27.34 1.59 7.31
C ARG A 85 28.76 1.13 7.03
N ASP A 86 29.17 1.17 5.78
CA ASP A 86 30.54 0.87 5.31
C ASP A 86 31.48 2.07 5.43
N GLY A 87 31.02 3.17 6.00
CA GLY A 87 31.78 4.42 6.12
C GLY A 87 31.79 5.28 4.86
N SER A 88 31.12 4.86 3.79
CA SER A 88 30.94 5.69 2.59
C SER A 88 30.12 6.95 2.88
N THR A 89 30.41 8.06 2.21
CA THR A 89 29.67 9.31 2.36
C THR A 89 29.23 9.87 1.02
N ALA A 90 28.10 10.57 1.01
CA ALA A 90 27.64 11.37 -0.11
C ALA A 90 27.00 12.65 0.40
N GLU A 91 27.26 13.77 -0.26
CA GLU A 91 26.66 15.07 0.05
C GLU A 91 25.62 15.44 -1.00
N CYS A 92 24.57 16.12 -0.60
CA CYS A 92 23.47 16.51 -1.49
C CYS A 92 22.73 17.73 -0.95
N ASP A 93 22.18 18.53 -1.86
CA ASP A 93 21.33 19.69 -1.51
C ASP A 93 19.96 19.28 -0.95
N LYS A 94 19.47 18.11 -1.34
CA LYS A 94 18.16 17.58 -0.93
C LYS A 94 18.24 16.08 -0.72
N CYS A 95 17.71 15.62 0.42
CA CYS A 95 17.63 14.22 0.76
C CYS A 95 16.17 13.79 0.91
N ILE A 96 15.73 12.81 0.10
CA ILE A 96 14.39 12.21 0.21
C ILE A 96 14.53 10.85 0.88
N ILE A 97 13.85 10.65 2.01
CA ILE A 97 13.90 9.42 2.80
C ILE A 97 12.57 8.67 2.68
N SER A 98 12.62 7.45 2.13
CA SER A 98 11.46 6.62 1.87
C SER A 98 11.75 5.15 2.20
N VAL A 99 11.97 4.86 3.48
CA VAL A 99 12.48 3.57 3.99
C VAL A 99 11.41 2.51 4.24
N GLY A 100 10.14 2.85 4.11
CA GLY A 100 9.03 1.93 4.34
C GLY A 100 8.93 1.43 5.79
N ARG A 101 8.11 0.38 6.01
CA ARG A 101 7.83 -0.18 7.35
C ARG A 101 9.07 -0.78 8.02
N SER A 102 9.90 -1.48 7.28
CA SER A 102 11.11 -2.11 7.82
C SER A 102 12.14 -1.09 8.33
N GLY A 103 12.15 0.12 7.79
CA GLY A 103 13.02 1.21 8.21
C GLY A 103 12.44 2.11 9.31
N SER A 104 11.25 1.82 9.85
CA SER A 104 10.55 2.71 10.79
C SER A 104 11.38 3.05 12.04
N LYS A 105 12.04 2.08 12.66
CA LYS A 105 12.90 2.31 13.84
C LYS A 105 14.11 3.19 13.52
N TRP A 106 14.71 2.98 12.35
CA TRP A 106 15.81 3.82 11.88
C TRP A 106 15.32 5.24 11.61
N MET A 107 14.16 5.39 10.99
CA MET A 107 13.56 6.71 10.74
C MET A 107 13.21 7.45 12.02
N GLU A 108 12.69 6.75 13.03
CA GLU A 108 12.40 7.33 14.35
C GLU A 108 13.69 7.86 15.04
N LYS A 109 14.78 7.08 14.97
CA LYS A 109 16.09 7.52 15.46
C LYS A 109 16.57 8.76 14.71
N LEU A 110 16.51 8.74 13.38
CA LEU A 110 16.93 9.86 12.54
C LEU A 110 16.13 11.14 12.83
N CYS A 111 14.81 11.03 13.02
CA CYS A 111 13.99 12.19 13.40
C CYS A 111 14.44 12.80 14.74
N ARG A 112 14.79 11.97 15.72
CA ARG A 112 15.33 12.47 17.00
C ARG A 112 16.68 13.16 16.81
N ASP A 113 17.59 12.54 16.05
CA ASP A 113 18.94 13.06 15.83
C ASP A 113 18.93 14.40 15.06
N LEU A 114 17.94 14.60 14.18
CA LEU A 114 17.74 15.84 13.43
C LEU A 114 16.73 16.81 14.06
N GLU A 115 16.28 16.53 15.29
CA GLU A 115 15.29 17.33 16.02
C GLU A 115 13.97 17.56 15.26
N ILE A 116 13.58 16.61 14.38
CA ILE A 116 12.32 16.65 13.64
C ILE A 116 11.18 16.18 14.55
N PRO A 117 10.17 17.04 14.82
CA PRO A 117 9.06 16.67 15.67
C PRO A 117 8.24 15.54 15.06
N THR A 118 7.90 14.54 15.88
CA THR A 118 7.08 13.40 15.46
C THR A 118 5.86 13.27 16.37
N SER A 119 4.80 12.68 15.83
CA SER A 119 3.60 12.33 16.59
C SER A 119 3.18 10.89 16.29
N SER A 120 2.53 10.24 17.25
CA SER A 120 1.95 8.92 17.03
C SER A 120 0.82 8.97 16.02
N ASN A 121 0.83 8.04 15.07
CA ASN A 121 -0.25 7.87 14.13
C ASN A 121 -1.28 6.85 14.66
N ARG A 122 -2.51 6.96 14.14
CA ARG A 122 -3.52 5.93 14.34
C ARG A 122 -3.08 4.64 13.68
N VAL A 123 -3.44 3.53 14.30
CA VAL A 123 -3.21 2.18 13.77
C VAL A 123 -4.55 1.54 13.45
N ASP A 124 -4.65 0.93 12.29
CA ASP A 124 -5.80 0.13 11.94
C ASP A 124 -5.59 -1.31 12.42
N LEU A 125 -6.52 -1.81 13.21
CA LEU A 125 -6.55 -3.20 13.69
C LEU A 125 -7.77 -3.93 13.13
N GLY A 126 -7.64 -5.23 12.88
CA GLY A 126 -8.76 -5.99 12.39
C GLY A 126 -8.44 -7.43 12.03
N VAL A 127 -9.33 -8.01 11.28
CA VAL A 127 -9.25 -9.40 10.83
C VAL A 127 -9.30 -9.46 9.30
N ARG A 128 -8.66 -10.47 8.72
CA ARG A 128 -8.83 -10.81 7.32
C ARG A 128 -9.90 -11.90 7.19
N VAL A 129 -10.85 -11.67 6.32
CA VAL A 129 -11.94 -12.56 5.98
C VAL A 129 -11.68 -13.15 4.60
N GLU A 130 -11.87 -14.44 4.47
CA GLU A 130 -11.83 -15.17 3.21
C GLU A 130 -13.13 -15.95 3.02
N LEU A 131 -13.68 -15.89 1.82
CA LEU A 131 -14.91 -16.58 1.48
C LEU A 131 -15.00 -16.88 -0.02
N PRO A 132 -15.89 -17.80 -0.45
CA PRO A 132 -16.04 -18.15 -1.86
C PRO A 132 -16.28 -16.93 -2.74
N ALA A 133 -15.54 -16.83 -3.85
CA ALA A 133 -15.53 -15.66 -4.74
C ALA A 133 -16.94 -15.34 -5.28
N VAL A 134 -17.75 -16.36 -5.54
CA VAL A 134 -19.13 -16.23 -6.05
C VAL A 134 -20.01 -15.32 -5.19
N ILE A 135 -19.74 -15.24 -3.87
CA ILE A 135 -20.53 -14.40 -2.95
C ILE A 135 -20.32 -12.91 -3.23
N PHE A 136 -19.13 -12.52 -3.70
CA PHE A 136 -18.76 -11.13 -3.98
C PHE A 136 -18.60 -10.83 -5.47
N GLU A 137 -18.84 -11.79 -6.37
CA GLU A 137 -18.60 -11.68 -7.80
C GLU A 137 -19.23 -10.43 -8.40
N ASP A 138 -20.52 -10.19 -8.17
CA ASP A 138 -21.23 -9.00 -8.65
C ASP A 138 -20.54 -7.68 -8.22
N LEU A 139 -20.02 -7.63 -7.01
CA LEU A 139 -19.35 -6.46 -6.45
C LEU A 139 -17.94 -6.30 -7.03
N THR A 140 -17.16 -7.39 -7.07
CA THR A 140 -15.75 -7.36 -7.49
C THR A 140 -15.60 -7.16 -8.98
N ASP A 141 -16.51 -7.66 -9.80
CA ASP A 141 -16.51 -7.44 -11.25
C ASP A 141 -16.74 -5.97 -11.62
N GLN A 142 -17.53 -5.25 -10.81
CA GLN A 142 -17.83 -3.85 -11.07
C GLN A 142 -16.85 -2.89 -10.38
N LEU A 143 -16.42 -3.19 -9.17
CA LEU A 143 -15.64 -2.25 -8.33
C LEU A 143 -14.24 -2.76 -7.99
N TYR A 144 -13.94 -4.04 -8.24
CA TYR A 144 -12.72 -4.74 -7.84
C TYR A 144 -12.46 -4.65 -6.33
N GLU A 145 -11.95 -3.52 -5.85
CA GLU A 145 -11.77 -3.17 -4.44
C GLU A 145 -12.79 -2.12 -4.01
N SER A 146 -13.75 -2.52 -3.18
CA SER A 146 -14.73 -1.60 -2.62
C SER A 146 -14.40 -1.29 -1.16
N LYS A 147 -14.44 -0.01 -0.79
CA LYS A 147 -14.30 0.45 0.59
C LYS A 147 -15.67 0.74 1.16
N ILE A 148 -16.20 -0.25 1.88
CA ILE A 148 -17.51 -0.20 2.53
C ILE A 148 -17.30 0.04 4.01
N VAL A 149 -18.00 1.03 4.56
CA VAL A 149 -17.96 1.41 5.97
C VAL A 149 -19.27 1.04 6.65
N TYR A 150 -19.16 0.40 7.80
CA TYR A 150 -20.25 0.14 8.74
C TYR A 150 -19.96 0.81 10.07
N ARG A 151 -20.91 1.63 10.59
CA ARG A 151 -20.82 2.19 11.94
C ARG A 151 -21.49 1.24 12.92
N THR A 152 -20.72 0.74 13.90
CA THR A 152 -21.22 -0.20 14.90
C THR A 152 -22.25 0.48 15.81
N LYS A 153 -23.28 -0.28 16.24
CA LYS A 153 -24.34 0.28 17.08
C LYS A 153 -23.92 0.52 18.53
N LYS A 154 -23.02 -0.31 19.07
CA LYS A 154 -22.65 -0.29 20.48
C LYS A 154 -21.54 0.71 20.79
N PHE A 155 -20.50 0.71 19.97
CA PHE A 155 -19.29 1.52 20.21
C PHE A 155 -19.14 2.68 19.24
N GLU A 156 -20.02 2.74 18.24
CA GLU A 156 -20.02 3.77 17.18
C GLU A 156 -18.73 3.83 16.33
N ASP A 157 -17.92 2.75 16.41
CA ASP A 157 -16.71 2.61 15.60
C ASP A 157 -17.05 2.45 14.12
N ASN A 158 -16.20 3.00 13.28
CA ASN A 158 -16.28 2.78 11.84
C ASN A 158 -15.43 1.55 11.46
N VAL A 159 -16.11 0.45 11.16
CA VAL A 159 -15.50 -0.74 10.57
C VAL A 159 -15.49 -0.59 9.05
N ARG A 160 -14.35 -0.78 8.41
CA ARG A 160 -14.26 -0.66 6.95
C ARG A 160 -13.63 -1.88 6.30
N THR A 161 -14.10 -2.23 5.10
CA THR A 161 -13.39 -3.16 4.24
C THR A 161 -12.09 -2.51 3.73
N PHE A 162 -11.05 -3.32 3.59
CA PHE A 162 -9.75 -2.86 3.12
C PHE A 162 -9.01 -3.96 2.37
N CYS A 163 -8.20 -3.58 1.38
CA CYS A 163 -7.35 -4.50 0.61
C CYS A 163 -8.13 -5.75 0.15
N MET A 164 -9.19 -5.53 -0.60
CA MET A 164 -9.99 -6.61 -1.18
C MET A 164 -9.23 -7.22 -2.36
N ASN A 165 -9.13 -8.54 -2.35
CA ASN A 165 -8.40 -9.33 -3.34
C ASN A 165 -9.36 -10.36 -3.96
N PRO A 166 -10.03 -10.00 -5.07
CA PRO A 166 -10.89 -10.93 -5.79
C PRO A 166 -10.07 -12.12 -6.29
N GLN A 167 -10.54 -13.32 -5.98
CA GLN A 167 -9.89 -14.59 -6.36
C GLN A 167 -8.38 -14.60 -5.99
N GLY A 168 -8.02 -14.01 -4.86
CA GLY A 168 -6.65 -13.83 -4.41
C GLY A 168 -6.29 -14.71 -3.21
N PHE A 169 -5.02 -14.69 -2.85
CA PHE A 169 -4.44 -15.46 -1.75
C PHE A 169 -4.39 -14.66 -0.47
N VAL A 170 -4.58 -15.33 0.67
CA VAL A 170 -4.21 -14.83 1.99
C VAL A 170 -2.75 -15.20 2.25
N VAL A 171 -1.94 -14.23 2.65
CA VAL A 171 -0.51 -14.41 2.91
C VAL A 171 -0.12 -13.89 4.28
N ASN A 172 0.89 -14.50 4.89
CA ASN A 172 1.50 -14.02 6.12
C ASN A 172 2.63 -13.04 5.80
N GLU A 173 2.67 -11.93 6.51
CA GLU A 173 3.78 -10.98 6.49
C GLU A 173 4.41 -10.91 7.88
N ASN A 174 5.73 -10.98 7.95
CA ASN A 174 6.50 -10.77 9.17
C ASN A 174 7.30 -9.47 9.04
N THR A 175 6.99 -8.50 9.89
CA THR A 175 7.74 -7.24 9.96
C THR A 175 8.27 -7.07 11.38
N ASN A 176 9.58 -7.20 11.56
CA ASN A 176 10.27 -7.06 12.86
C ASN A 176 9.69 -7.97 13.96
N GLY A 177 9.30 -9.20 13.62
CA GLY A 177 8.73 -10.17 14.56
C GLY A 177 7.21 -10.08 14.76
N ILE A 178 6.57 -9.07 14.20
CA ILE A 178 5.11 -8.95 14.21
C ILE A 178 4.58 -9.65 12.95
N VAL A 179 3.81 -10.72 13.16
CA VAL A 179 3.16 -11.48 12.09
C VAL A 179 1.77 -10.90 11.85
N THR A 180 1.49 -10.50 10.63
CA THR A 180 0.20 -10.03 10.16
C THR A 180 -0.26 -10.83 8.95
N VAL A 181 -1.54 -10.76 8.61
CA VAL A 181 -2.09 -11.35 7.40
C VAL A 181 -2.43 -10.27 6.39
N ASN A 182 -2.06 -10.52 5.14
CA ASN A 182 -2.36 -9.65 4.01
C ASN A 182 -3.00 -10.45 2.87
N GLY A 183 -3.33 -9.81 1.76
CA GLY A 183 -3.85 -10.45 0.56
C GLY A 183 -3.08 -10.05 -0.67
N HIS A 184 -2.93 -10.99 -1.60
CA HIS A 184 -2.38 -10.77 -2.91
C HIS A 184 -3.34 -11.26 -3.99
N SER A 185 -3.43 -10.52 -5.08
CA SER A 185 -4.14 -10.94 -6.28
C SER A 185 -3.25 -10.76 -7.49
N PHE A 186 -3.49 -11.58 -8.49
CA PHE A 186 -2.77 -11.57 -9.75
C PHE A 186 -3.74 -11.21 -10.88
N ASP A 187 -3.22 -10.61 -11.95
CA ASP A 187 -4.01 -10.33 -13.15
C ASP A 187 -4.21 -11.59 -14.00
N GLY A 188 -3.23 -12.49 -14.04
CA GLY A 188 -3.28 -13.74 -14.78
C GLY A 188 -4.37 -14.69 -14.30
N ALA A 189 -5.21 -15.17 -15.22
CA ALA A 189 -6.35 -16.06 -14.91
C ALA A 189 -5.91 -17.40 -14.31
N ASP A 190 -4.73 -17.91 -14.69
CA ASP A 190 -4.12 -19.14 -14.20
C ASP A 190 -3.63 -19.07 -12.75
N LYS A 191 -3.57 -17.86 -12.17
CA LYS A 191 -3.12 -17.60 -10.81
C LYS A 191 -4.25 -17.20 -9.86
N LYS A 192 -5.50 -17.41 -10.25
CA LYS A 192 -6.67 -17.09 -9.44
C LYS A 192 -7.07 -18.25 -8.54
N THR A 193 -7.59 -17.92 -7.33
CA THR A 193 -8.19 -18.89 -6.41
C THR A 193 -9.71 -18.88 -6.54
N GLU A 194 -10.36 -19.83 -5.87
CA GLU A 194 -11.82 -19.88 -5.77
C GLU A 194 -12.37 -18.93 -4.70
N ASN A 195 -11.51 -18.22 -3.96
CA ASN A 195 -11.88 -17.38 -2.83
C ASN A 195 -11.54 -15.90 -3.09
N THR A 196 -12.37 -15.02 -2.55
CA THR A 196 -12.10 -13.59 -2.38
C THR A 196 -11.79 -13.32 -0.93
N ASN A 197 -10.79 -12.49 -0.66
CA ASN A 197 -10.46 -12.09 0.70
C ASN A 197 -10.35 -10.57 0.85
N PHE A 198 -10.59 -10.08 2.06
CA PHE A 198 -10.48 -8.66 2.42
C PHE A 198 -10.28 -8.51 3.94
N ALA A 199 -9.72 -7.38 4.35
CA ALA A 199 -9.65 -7.04 5.76
C ALA A 199 -10.89 -6.26 6.22
N LEU A 200 -11.31 -6.48 7.46
CA LEU A 200 -12.22 -5.61 8.21
C LEU A 200 -11.40 -4.89 9.27
N LEU A 201 -11.30 -3.58 9.15
CA LEU A 201 -10.41 -2.74 9.97
C LEU A 201 -11.18 -1.69 10.75
N VAL A 202 -10.68 -1.43 11.97
CA VAL A 202 -11.08 -0.32 12.83
C VAL A 202 -9.83 0.51 13.15
N SER A 203 -9.94 1.84 13.05
CA SER A 203 -8.85 2.73 13.46
C SER A 203 -8.85 2.90 14.98
N THR A 204 -7.70 2.67 15.61
CA THR A 204 -7.50 2.97 17.04
C THR A 204 -7.32 4.47 17.25
N HIS A 205 -7.69 4.94 18.44
CA HIS A 205 -7.49 6.34 18.87
C HIS A 205 -6.28 6.46 19.77
#